data_d55eb1d4a862c35ab6300bded78c4617
#
_entry.id   d55eb1d4a862c35ab6300bded78c4617
#
_cell.length_a   1.000
_cell.length_b   1.000
_cell.length_c   1.000
_cell.angle_alpha   90.00
_cell.angle_beta   90.00
_cell.angle_gamma   90.00
#
_symmetry.space_group_name_H-M   'P 1'
#
loop_
_entity.id
_entity.type
_entity.pdbx_description
1 polymer ?
#
loop_
_entity_poly.entity_id
_entity_poly.type
_entity_poly.pdbx_seq_one_letter_code
_entity_poly.pdbx_strand_id
1 'polypeptide(L)'
;EKYPAEVQNDVLLNLVDKAKNTIIGRDFGFSSIKSYEDFSKKVPVFSYENFTDKIELARKGENNIFWPTKIKWFAKSSGTTNSKSKFIPVSDESLEDCHYAAGKDLLCMYLNNNSDSQLFTGKSLRLGGSKTPYEKNGTFYGDLSAILIDNMPFWAEFSSTPSNKTSLMDDWNYKIEAIINETINENVTSLAGVPSWMLVLLNKIIERSDKK
;
A
#
# COMPACT_ATOMS: atom_id res chain seq x y z
N GLU A 1 -14.72 6.68 -15.51
CA GLU A 1 -15.50 7.82 -15.00
C GLU A 1 -16.86 8.00 -15.70
N LYS A 2 -17.01 7.52 -16.93
CA LYS A 2 -18.26 7.68 -17.68
C LYS A 2 -19.40 6.80 -17.15
N TYR A 3 -19.04 5.65 -16.58
CA TYR A 3 -19.98 4.63 -16.07
C TYR A 3 -19.53 4.10 -14.70
N PRO A 4 -19.49 4.93 -13.65
CA PRO A 4 -18.91 4.54 -12.37
C PRO A 4 -19.69 3.43 -11.65
N ALA A 5 -21.01 3.42 -11.75
CA ALA A 5 -21.83 2.39 -11.10
C ALA A 5 -21.64 1.00 -11.72
N GLU A 6 -21.58 0.93 -13.04
CA GLU A 6 -21.33 -0.30 -13.78
C GLU A 6 -19.95 -0.84 -13.47
N VAL A 7 -18.92 0.00 -13.51
CA VAL A 7 -17.54 -0.40 -13.20
C VAL A 7 -17.41 -0.90 -11.75
N GLN A 8 -18.02 -0.22 -10.79
CA GLN A 8 -18.01 -0.67 -9.39
C GLN A 8 -18.72 -2.01 -9.22
N ASN A 9 -19.84 -2.21 -9.90
CA ASN A 9 -20.54 -3.50 -9.86
C ASN A 9 -19.70 -4.61 -10.48
N ASP A 10 -19.07 -4.38 -11.62
CA ASP A 10 -18.19 -5.35 -12.28
C ASP A 10 -16.99 -5.71 -11.40
N VAL A 11 -16.36 -4.73 -10.75
CA VAL A 11 -15.27 -4.96 -9.80
C VAL A 11 -15.76 -5.83 -8.64
N LEU A 12 -16.89 -5.49 -8.02
CA LEU A 12 -17.47 -6.27 -6.93
C LEU A 12 -17.70 -7.72 -7.33
N LEU A 13 -18.40 -7.95 -8.45
CA LEU A 13 -18.73 -9.28 -8.92
C LEU A 13 -17.49 -10.09 -9.28
N ASN A 14 -16.48 -9.47 -9.87
CA ASN A 14 -15.20 -10.10 -10.16
C ASN A 14 -14.46 -10.54 -8.89
N LEU A 15 -14.39 -9.67 -7.87
CA LEU A 15 -13.77 -10.00 -6.58
C LEU A 15 -14.50 -11.16 -5.88
N VAL A 16 -15.82 -11.12 -5.86
CA VAL A 16 -16.68 -12.17 -5.29
C VAL A 16 -16.50 -13.49 -6.04
N ASP A 17 -16.46 -13.46 -7.37
CA ASP A 17 -16.26 -14.66 -8.19
C ASP A 17 -14.87 -15.27 -7.98
N LYS A 18 -13.83 -14.46 -7.94
CA LYS A 18 -12.46 -14.92 -7.63
C LYS A 18 -12.39 -15.59 -6.25
N ALA A 19 -13.06 -15.02 -5.24
CA ALA A 19 -13.02 -15.50 -3.87
C ALA A 19 -14.06 -16.59 -3.52
N LYS A 20 -14.97 -16.96 -4.42
CA LYS A 20 -16.11 -17.86 -4.11
C LYS A 20 -15.76 -19.21 -3.51
N ASN A 21 -14.58 -19.74 -3.85
CA ASN A 21 -14.10 -21.04 -3.36
C ASN A 21 -13.20 -20.94 -2.12
N THR A 22 -12.93 -19.75 -1.62
CA THR A 22 -12.20 -19.55 -0.36
C THR A 22 -13.05 -19.95 0.86
N ILE A 23 -12.45 -20.04 2.05
CA ILE A 23 -13.21 -20.27 3.27
C ILE A 23 -14.25 -19.17 3.47
N ILE A 24 -13.83 -17.91 3.37
CA ILE A 24 -14.73 -16.74 3.48
C ILE A 24 -15.82 -16.79 2.39
N GLY A 25 -15.45 -17.11 1.15
CA GLY A 25 -16.41 -17.17 0.05
C GLY A 25 -17.49 -18.23 0.26
N ARG A 26 -17.14 -19.38 0.81
CA ARG A 26 -18.11 -20.42 1.17
C ARG A 26 -18.96 -20.03 2.37
N ASP A 27 -18.34 -19.46 3.42
CA ASP A 27 -19.05 -19.05 4.64
C ASP A 27 -20.17 -18.04 4.34
N PHE A 28 -19.95 -17.14 3.37
CA PHE A 28 -20.90 -16.09 2.98
C PHE A 28 -21.63 -16.37 1.65
N GLY A 29 -21.47 -17.56 1.08
CA GLY A 29 -22.19 -17.98 -0.12
C GLY A 29 -21.89 -17.12 -1.36
N PHE A 30 -20.64 -16.76 -1.58
CA PHE A 30 -20.22 -15.88 -2.69
C PHE A 30 -20.64 -16.41 -4.06
N SER A 31 -20.72 -17.74 -4.26
CA SER A 31 -21.17 -18.34 -5.52
C SER A 31 -22.59 -17.93 -5.95
N SER A 32 -23.41 -17.47 -5.03
CA SER A 32 -24.80 -17.05 -5.25
C SER A 32 -25.01 -15.53 -5.23
N ILE A 33 -23.95 -14.73 -5.13
CA ILE A 33 -24.00 -13.27 -5.20
C ILE A 33 -23.96 -12.84 -6.66
N LYS A 34 -24.97 -12.08 -7.08
CA LYS A 34 -25.14 -11.59 -8.47
C LYS A 34 -25.30 -10.07 -8.53
N SER A 35 -25.42 -9.40 -7.38
CA SER A 35 -25.59 -7.96 -7.28
C SER A 35 -25.04 -7.43 -5.96
N TYR A 36 -24.92 -6.11 -5.85
CA TYR A 36 -24.59 -5.43 -4.59
C TYR A 36 -25.63 -5.74 -3.49
N GLU A 37 -26.92 -5.84 -3.86
CA GLU A 37 -27.99 -6.15 -2.92
C GLU A 37 -27.85 -7.58 -2.36
N ASP A 38 -27.44 -8.55 -3.18
CA ASP A 38 -27.13 -9.91 -2.69
C ASP A 38 -25.93 -9.89 -1.75
N PHE A 39 -24.88 -9.16 -2.10
CA PHE A 39 -23.69 -9.01 -1.26
C PHE A 39 -24.03 -8.40 0.10
N SER A 40 -24.75 -7.28 0.11
CA SER A 40 -25.10 -6.57 1.36
C SER A 40 -26.02 -7.36 2.27
N LYS A 41 -26.85 -8.26 1.73
CA LYS A 41 -27.72 -9.16 2.51
C LYS A 41 -26.96 -10.33 3.11
N LYS A 42 -25.92 -10.84 2.42
CA LYS A 42 -25.21 -12.07 2.81
C LYS A 42 -23.95 -11.79 3.62
N VAL A 43 -23.32 -10.65 3.39
CA VAL A 43 -22.07 -10.27 4.05
C VAL A 43 -22.35 -9.15 5.05
N PRO A 44 -22.54 -9.46 6.33
CA PRO A 44 -22.77 -8.44 7.34
C PRO A 44 -21.50 -7.62 7.60
N VAL A 45 -21.67 -6.48 8.23
CA VAL A 45 -20.54 -5.66 8.69
C VAL A 45 -19.91 -6.32 9.91
N PHE A 46 -18.58 -6.48 9.86
CA PHE A 46 -17.78 -7.13 10.90
C PHE A 46 -16.74 -6.20 11.49
N SER A 47 -16.36 -6.48 12.72
CA SER A 47 -15.12 -5.95 13.28
C SER A 47 -13.92 -6.83 12.90
N TYR A 48 -12.71 -6.29 13.05
CA TYR A 48 -11.48 -7.06 12.82
C TYR A 48 -11.42 -8.34 13.67
N GLU A 49 -11.91 -8.27 14.89
CA GLU A 49 -11.89 -9.34 15.88
C GLU A 49 -12.65 -10.58 15.40
N ASN A 50 -13.69 -10.42 14.59
CA ASN A 50 -14.45 -11.53 14.01
C ASN A 50 -13.63 -12.39 13.03
N PHE A 51 -12.53 -11.81 12.47
CA PHE A 51 -11.66 -12.50 11.52
C PHE A 51 -10.33 -12.96 12.12
N THR A 52 -10.08 -12.72 13.40
CA THR A 52 -8.78 -12.99 14.03
C THR A 52 -8.30 -14.41 13.80
N ASP A 53 -9.15 -15.42 14.01
CA ASP A 53 -8.77 -16.83 13.83
C ASP A 53 -8.39 -17.13 12.37
N LYS A 54 -9.17 -16.62 11.41
CA LYS A 54 -8.89 -16.78 9.98
C LYS A 54 -7.61 -16.05 9.55
N ILE A 55 -7.37 -14.87 10.12
CA ILE A 55 -6.14 -14.12 9.91
C ILE A 55 -4.93 -14.92 10.45
N GLU A 56 -5.04 -15.51 11.63
CA GLU A 56 -3.98 -16.35 12.20
C GLU A 56 -3.70 -17.61 11.35
N LEU A 57 -4.71 -18.23 10.77
CA LEU A 57 -4.51 -19.33 9.81
C LEU A 57 -3.74 -18.86 8.58
N ALA A 58 -4.14 -17.74 7.98
CA ALA A 58 -3.44 -17.16 6.82
C ALA A 58 -1.98 -16.78 7.19
N ARG A 59 -1.73 -16.24 8.39
CA ARG A 59 -0.39 -15.91 8.90
C ARG A 59 0.50 -17.13 9.14
N LYS A 60 -0.10 -18.30 9.40
CA LYS A 60 0.61 -19.59 9.47
C LYS A 60 0.93 -20.16 8.10
N GLY A 61 0.51 -19.48 7.03
CA GLY A 61 0.75 -19.88 5.65
C GLY A 61 -0.34 -20.73 5.04
N GLU A 62 -1.49 -20.88 5.71
CA GLU A 62 -2.64 -21.55 5.11
C GLU A 62 -3.21 -20.74 3.96
N ASN A 63 -3.49 -21.42 2.86
CA ASN A 63 -3.98 -20.82 1.63
C ASN A 63 -5.51 -20.82 1.59
N ASN A 64 -6.06 -20.08 0.64
CA ASN A 64 -7.49 -20.12 0.33
C ASN A 64 -8.40 -19.73 1.48
N ILE A 65 -7.92 -18.87 2.41
CA ILE A 65 -8.73 -18.34 3.52
C ILE A 65 -9.59 -17.18 3.03
N PHE A 66 -8.95 -16.06 2.71
CA PHE A 66 -9.59 -14.82 2.22
C PHE A 66 -9.50 -14.69 0.70
N TRP A 67 -8.44 -15.23 0.12
CA TRP A 67 -8.11 -15.12 -1.29
C TRP A 67 -7.56 -16.44 -1.82
N PRO A 68 -7.76 -16.79 -3.12
CA PRO A 68 -7.32 -18.08 -3.66
C PRO A 68 -5.81 -18.28 -3.63
N THR A 69 -5.05 -17.21 -3.82
CA THR A 69 -3.59 -17.27 -3.80
C THR A 69 -3.05 -17.15 -2.36
N LYS A 70 -1.80 -17.55 -2.19
CA LYS A 70 -1.11 -17.42 -0.89
C LYS A 70 -0.94 -15.95 -0.54
N ILE A 71 -1.33 -15.57 0.65
CA ILE A 71 -1.04 -14.25 1.23
C ILE A 71 0.38 -14.29 1.77
N LYS A 72 1.27 -13.52 1.15
CA LYS A 72 2.69 -13.41 1.58
C LYS A 72 2.91 -12.24 2.53
N TRP A 73 2.10 -11.19 2.41
CA TRP A 73 2.30 -9.91 3.08
C TRP A 73 1.18 -9.63 4.07
N PHE A 74 1.55 -9.13 5.26
CA PHE A 74 0.60 -8.63 6.25
C PHE A 74 0.98 -7.21 6.66
N ALA A 75 0.12 -6.27 6.31
CA ALA A 75 0.28 -4.88 6.75
C ALA A 75 -0.07 -4.77 8.24
N LYS A 76 0.88 -4.26 9.02
CA LYS A 76 0.70 -4.03 10.45
C LYS A 76 0.14 -2.64 10.67
N SER A 77 -1.06 -2.55 11.24
CA SER A 77 -1.61 -1.25 11.62
C SER A 77 -0.91 -0.69 12.86
N SER A 78 -0.77 0.64 12.92
CA SER A 78 -0.44 1.33 14.17
C SER A 78 -1.60 1.09 15.15
N GLY A 79 -1.38 0.28 16.19
CA GLY A 79 -2.37 0.13 17.27
C GLY A 79 -2.61 1.48 17.93
N THR A 80 -3.87 1.83 18.22
CA THR A 80 -4.16 2.89 19.17
C THR A 80 -3.68 2.45 20.57
N THR A 81 -3.39 3.39 21.46
CA THR A 81 -2.62 3.28 22.70
C THR A 81 -2.96 2.09 23.64
N ASN A 82 -4.06 1.38 23.42
CA ASN A 82 -4.50 0.20 24.20
C ASN A 82 -4.89 -1.02 23.36
N SER A 83 -4.71 -1.02 22.05
CA SER A 83 -5.07 -2.17 21.20
C SER A 83 -3.82 -2.83 20.61
N LYS A 84 -3.85 -4.18 20.56
CA LYS A 84 -2.83 -4.96 19.84
C LYS A 84 -2.82 -4.54 18.37
N SER A 85 -1.63 -4.45 17.78
CA SER A 85 -1.50 -4.21 16.32
C SER A 85 -2.32 -5.22 15.53
N LYS A 86 -3.04 -4.75 14.52
CA LYS A 86 -3.83 -5.58 13.61
C LYS A 86 -2.99 -5.93 12.39
N PHE A 87 -3.21 -7.11 11.85
CA PHE A 87 -2.50 -7.59 10.67
C PHE A 87 -3.49 -7.73 9.52
N ILE A 88 -3.33 -6.92 8.49
CA ILE A 88 -4.21 -6.89 7.33
C ILE A 88 -3.55 -7.70 6.21
N PRO A 89 -4.21 -8.78 5.72
CA PRO A 89 -3.69 -9.55 4.60
C PRO A 89 -3.57 -8.68 3.34
N VAL A 90 -2.44 -8.81 2.64
CA VAL A 90 -2.17 -8.10 1.37
C VAL A 90 -1.80 -9.14 0.33
N SER A 91 -2.63 -9.29 -0.70
CA SER A 91 -2.36 -10.17 -1.84
C SER A 91 -1.55 -9.46 -2.92
N ASP A 92 -0.92 -10.23 -3.81
CA ASP A 92 -0.20 -9.69 -4.95
C ASP A 92 -1.17 -8.88 -5.84
N GLU A 93 -2.43 -9.35 -6.03
CA GLU A 93 -3.45 -8.63 -6.78
C GLU A 93 -3.89 -7.32 -6.08
N SER A 94 -3.90 -7.29 -4.74
CA SER A 94 -4.21 -6.04 -4.04
C SER A 94 -3.10 -4.98 -4.20
N LEU A 95 -1.85 -5.41 -4.35
CA LEU A 95 -0.75 -4.51 -4.68
C LEU A 95 -0.91 -3.96 -6.11
N GLU A 96 -1.10 -4.83 -7.09
CA GLU A 96 -1.13 -4.48 -8.51
C GLU A 96 -2.45 -3.78 -8.91
N ASP A 97 -3.59 -4.46 -8.68
CA ASP A 97 -4.91 -4.04 -9.19
C ASP A 97 -5.58 -2.96 -8.32
N CYS A 98 -5.10 -2.75 -7.07
CA CYS A 98 -5.64 -1.72 -6.19
C CYS A 98 -4.61 -0.63 -5.91
N HIS A 99 -3.51 -0.92 -5.19
CA HIS A 99 -2.61 0.12 -4.72
C HIS A 99 -1.85 0.81 -5.86
N TYR A 100 -1.18 0.06 -6.73
CA TYR A 100 -0.42 0.65 -7.83
C TYR A 100 -1.32 1.17 -8.94
N ALA A 101 -2.41 0.48 -9.26
CA ALA A 101 -3.39 0.95 -10.23
C ALA A 101 -4.03 2.28 -9.78
N ALA A 102 -4.49 2.37 -8.53
CA ALA A 102 -5.07 3.60 -8.00
C ALA A 102 -4.07 4.76 -7.97
N GLY A 103 -2.80 4.49 -7.60
CA GLY A 103 -1.73 5.49 -7.67
C GLY A 103 -1.49 6.00 -9.08
N LYS A 104 -1.44 5.11 -10.06
CA LYS A 104 -1.32 5.44 -11.49
C LYS A 104 -2.51 6.28 -11.97
N ASP A 105 -3.73 5.86 -11.65
CA ASP A 105 -4.94 6.56 -12.06
C ASP A 105 -5.00 7.97 -11.48
N LEU A 106 -4.63 8.14 -10.19
CA LEU A 106 -4.51 9.45 -9.55
C LEU A 106 -3.55 10.38 -10.34
N LEU A 107 -2.37 9.87 -10.70
CA LEU A 107 -1.39 10.66 -11.46
C LEU A 107 -1.90 10.99 -12.86
N CYS A 108 -2.53 10.04 -13.56
CA CYS A 108 -3.12 10.27 -14.88
C CYS A 108 -4.23 11.33 -14.83
N MET A 109 -5.11 11.28 -13.83
CA MET A 109 -6.17 12.26 -13.63
C MET A 109 -5.60 13.66 -13.32
N TYR A 110 -4.58 13.72 -12.47
CA TYR A 110 -3.90 14.98 -12.17
C TYR A 110 -3.29 15.61 -13.43
N LEU A 111 -2.55 14.85 -14.23
CA LEU A 111 -1.94 15.33 -15.47
C LEU A 111 -2.97 15.74 -16.52
N ASN A 112 -4.06 15.00 -16.64
CA ASN A 112 -5.15 15.36 -17.55
C ASN A 112 -5.79 16.72 -17.22
N ASN A 113 -5.83 17.07 -15.93
CA ASN A 113 -6.37 18.32 -15.44
C ASN A 113 -5.32 19.46 -15.35
N ASN A 114 -4.03 19.14 -15.47
CA ASN A 114 -2.92 20.06 -15.31
C ASN A 114 -1.87 19.82 -16.41
N SER A 115 -2.17 20.24 -17.65
CA SER A 115 -1.34 19.98 -18.83
C SER A 115 0.10 20.54 -18.71
N ASP A 116 0.28 21.62 -17.96
CA ASP A 116 1.59 22.28 -17.75
C ASP A 116 2.36 21.71 -16.55
N SER A 117 1.88 20.61 -15.97
CA SER A 117 2.51 19.99 -14.82
C SER A 117 3.93 19.50 -15.11
N GLN A 118 4.85 19.82 -14.21
CA GLN A 118 6.24 19.36 -14.24
C GLN A 118 6.47 18.06 -13.43
N LEU A 119 5.39 17.36 -13.08
CA LEU A 119 5.45 16.20 -12.18
C LEU A 119 6.47 15.14 -12.59
N PHE A 120 6.62 14.88 -13.88
CA PHE A 120 7.52 13.84 -14.42
C PHE A 120 8.81 14.42 -15.04
N THR A 121 9.12 15.69 -14.84
CA THR A 121 10.38 16.29 -15.35
C THR A 121 11.55 16.07 -14.38
N GLY A 122 11.29 15.54 -13.19
CA GLY A 122 12.26 15.23 -12.16
C GLY A 122 11.84 14.00 -11.33
N LYS A 123 12.38 13.94 -10.12
CA LYS A 123 12.11 12.81 -9.19
C LYS A 123 11.06 13.15 -8.15
N SER A 124 10.37 12.10 -7.70
CA SER A 124 9.47 12.16 -6.54
C SER A 124 10.27 11.89 -5.27
N LEU A 125 10.35 12.87 -4.35
CA LEU A 125 10.88 12.65 -3.01
C LEU A 125 9.86 11.90 -2.17
N ARG A 126 10.23 10.67 -1.79
CA ARG A 126 9.37 9.79 -0.99
C ARG A 126 9.88 9.65 0.43
N LEU A 127 8.99 9.85 1.38
CA LEU A 127 9.23 9.59 2.79
C LEU A 127 8.15 8.66 3.32
N GLY A 128 8.44 7.37 3.33
CA GLY A 128 7.53 6.33 3.80
C GLY A 128 8.29 5.13 4.30
N GLY A 129 7.55 4.20 4.92
CA GLY A 129 8.13 3.00 5.48
C GLY A 129 9.02 3.29 6.69
N SER A 130 8.70 2.69 7.84
CA SER A 130 9.54 2.85 9.02
C SER A 130 10.80 2.00 8.92
N LYS A 131 10.70 0.84 8.28
CA LYS A 131 11.79 -0.13 8.10
C LYS A 131 11.42 -1.23 7.10
N THR A 132 12.43 -1.98 6.69
CA THR A 132 12.24 -3.18 5.87
C THR A 132 11.24 -4.15 6.51
N PRO A 133 10.27 -4.68 5.76
CA PRO A 133 9.40 -5.73 6.25
C PRO A 133 10.21 -6.93 6.76
N TYR A 134 9.81 -7.50 7.89
CA TYR A 134 10.47 -8.69 8.45
C TYR A 134 9.73 -9.96 8.06
N GLU A 135 10.50 -11.04 7.87
CA GLU A 135 9.97 -12.38 7.57
C GLU A 135 9.77 -13.20 8.85
N LYS A 136 8.67 -13.96 8.87
CA LYS A 136 8.43 -15.01 9.86
C LYS A 136 7.63 -16.15 9.22
N ASN A 137 8.21 -17.35 9.17
CA ASN A 137 7.58 -18.57 8.62
C ASN A 137 7.13 -18.43 7.15
N GLY A 138 7.92 -17.78 6.30
CA GLY A 138 7.61 -17.55 4.89
C GLY A 138 6.51 -16.51 4.65
N THR A 139 6.26 -15.67 5.64
CA THR A 139 5.30 -14.56 5.59
C THR A 139 5.99 -13.28 6.03
N PHE A 140 5.71 -12.17 5.34
CA PHE A 140 6.34 -10.88 5.57
C PHE A 140 5.39 -9.91 6.27
N TYR A 141 5.94 -9.10 7.17
CA TYR A 141 5.21 -8.18 8.03
C TYR A 141 5.85 -6.80 8.02
N GLY A 142 5.08 -5.76 7.82
CA GLY A 142 5.58 -4.38 7.83
C GLY A 142 4.45 -3.37 7.78
N ASP A 143 4.80 -2.11 7.83
CA ASP A 143 3.83 -1.05 7.51
C ASP A 143 3.45 -1.15 6.03
N LEU A 144 2.22 -0.80 5.68
CA LEU A 144 1.76 -0.89 4.28
C LEU A 144 2.67 -0.11 3.33
N SER A 145 3.13 1.08 3.73
CA SER A 145 4.05 1.88 2.92
C SER A 145 5.40 1.19 2.69
N ALA A 146 5.90 0.44 3.68
CA ALA A 146 7.12 -0.35 3.52
C ALA A 146 6.90 -1.53 2.56
N ILE A 147 5.77 -2.21 2.66
CA ILE A 147 5.39 -3.30 1.73
C ILE A 147 5.28 -2.76 0.29
N LEU A 148 4.65 -1.60 0.10
CA LEU A 148 4.53 -0.97 -1.22
C LEU A 148 5.90 -0.57 -1.80
N ILE A 149 6.81 -0.04 -0.98
CA ILE A 149 8.16 0.32 -1.42
C ILE A 149 8.97 -0.93 -1.78
N ASP A 150 8.89 -1.98 -0.96
CA ASP A 150 9.65 -3.23 -1.15
C ASP A 150 9.19 -4.01 -2.40
N ASN A 151 7.93 -3.88 -2.79
CA ASN A 151 7.36 -4.52 -3.98
C ASN A 151 7.24 -3.58 -5.19
N MET A 152 7.78 -2.38 -5.12
CA MET A 152 7.64 -1.39 -6.18
C MET A 152 8.32 -1.85 -7.47
N PRO A 153 7.67 -1.67 -8.64
CA PRO A 153 8.31 -1.96 -9.92
C PRO A 153 9.62 -1.18 -10.08
N PHE A 154 10.67 -1.82 -10.60
CA PHE A 154 12.02 -1.24 -10.71
C PHE A 154 12.04 0.12 -11.46
N TRP A 155 11.20 0.27 -12.48
CA TRP A 155 11.12 1.53 -13.24
C TRP A 155 10.60 2.72 -12.40
N ALA A 156 9.79 2.47 -11.39
CA ALA A 156 9.29 3.50 -10.49
C ALA A 156 10.38 3.97 -9.49
N GLU A 157 11.40 3.16 -9.24
CA GLU A 157 12.53 3.54 -8.42
C GLU A 157 13.38 4.62 -9.12
N PHE A 158 13.59 4.52 -10.44
CA PHE A 158 14.36 5.52 -11.18
C PHE A 158 13.74 6.92 -11.16
N SER A 159 12.43 7.02 -11.07
CA SER A 159 11.70 8.29 -10.98
C SER A 159 11.54 8.81 -9.56
N SER A 160 12.27 8.25 -8.60
CA SER A 160 12.11 8.55 -7.18
C SER A 160 13.45 8.79 -6.48
N THR A 161 13.37 9.49 -5.36
CA THR A 161 14.48 9.68 -4.42
C THR A 161 13.90 9.62 -3.00
N PRO A 162 14.61 9.10 -2.01
CA PRO A 162 15.83 8.33 -2.12
C PRO A 162 15.61 6.93 -2.72
N SER A 163 16.68 6.14 -2.82
CA SER A 163 16.61 4.71 -3.18
C SER A 163 15.71 3.92 -2.23
N ASN A 164 15.18 2.78 -2.70
CA ASN A 164 14.37 1.89 -1.85
C ASN A 164 15.14 1.45 -0.60
N LYS A 165 16.44 1.16 -0.75
CA LYS A 165 17.32 0.78 0.36
C LYS A 165 17.34 1.85 1.46
N THR A 166 17.52 3.11 1.10
CA THR A 166 17.52 4.24 2.03
C THR A 166 16.13 4.50 2.62
N SER A 167 15.08 4.38 1.80
CA SER A 167 13.70 4.54 2.24
C SER A 167 13.28 3.53 3.32
N LEU A 168 13.90 2.34 3.35
CA LEU A 168 13.59 1.25 4.28
C LEU A 168 14.58 1.12 5.44
N MET A 169 15.48 2.10 5.66
CA MET A 169 16.40 2.10 6.81
C MET A 169 15.64 2.21 8.14
N ASP A 170 16.12 1.49 9.15
CA ASP A 170 15.49 1.44 10.49
C ASP A 170 15.79 2.67 11.31
N ASP A 171 17.08 3.09 11.38
CA ASP A 171 17.49 4.22 12.20
C ASP A 171 17.10 5.55 11.54
N TRP A 172 16.29 6.32 12.24
CA TRP A 172 15.75 7.57 11.72
C TRP A 172 16.84 8.63 11.44
N ASN A 173 17.84 8.74 12.28
CA ASN A 173 18.87 9.78 12.13
C ASN A 173 19.77 9.46 10.93
N TYR A 174 20.23 8.21 10.82
CA TYR A 174 21.00 7.78 9.64
C TYR A 174 20.18 7.84 8.37
N LYS A 175 18.90 7.47 8.43
CA LYS A 175 17.97 7.53 7.30
C LYS A 175 17.83 8.95 6.76
N ILE A 176 17.60 9.95 7.63
CA ILE A 176 17.47 11.35 7.24
C ILE A 176 18.76 11.86 6.57
N GLU A 177 19.92 11.57 7.13
CA GLU A 177 21.21 11.96 6.53
C GLU A 177 21.42 11.31 5.15
N ALA A 178 21.09 10.03 5.02
CA ALA A 178 21.19 9.32 3.74
C ALA A 178 20.20 9.90 2.69
N ILE A 179 18.96 10.19 3.09
CA ILE A 179 17.97 10.85 2.22
C ILE A 179 18.49 12.20 1.73
N ILE A 180 19.02 13.04 2.63
CA ILE A 180 19.57 14.35 2.27
C ILE A 180 20.69 14.18 1.23
N ASN A 181 21.62 13.27 1.48
CA ASN A 181 22.76 13.07 0.58
C ASN A 181 22.34 12.57 -0.81
N GLU A 182 21.33 11.70 -0.90
CA GLU A 182 20.80 11.20 -2.17
C GLU A 182 19.92 12.22 -2.91
N THR A 183 19.31 13.18 -2.19
CA THR A 183 18.27 14.06 -2.74
C THR A 183 18.75 15.47 -3.05
N ILE A 184 19.76 15.98 -2.35
CA ILE A 184 20.13 17.41 -2.35
C ILE A 184 20.56 17.93 -3.74
N ASN A 185 21.02 17.07 -4.64
CA ASN A 185 21.41 17.42 -6.00
C ASN A 185 20.40 16.96 -7.06
N GLU A 186 19.27 16.41 -6.65
CA GLU A 186 18.25 15.92 -7.57
C GLU A 186 17.23 17.01 -7.92
N ASN A 187 16.69 16.96 -9.13
CA ASN A 187 15.55 17.77 -9.51
C ASN A 187 14.28 17.15 -8.93
N VAL A 188 13.87 17.60 -7.74
CA VAL A 188 12.66 17.10 -7.08
C VAL A 188 11.44 17.88 -7.55
N THR A 189 10.48 17.21 -8.17
CA THR A 189 9.26 17.79 -8.73
C THR A 189 7.98 17.36 -8.03
N SER A 190 8.06 16.38 -7.11
CA SER A 190 6.93 15.97 -6.29
C SER A 190 7.36 15.42 -4.93
N LEU A 191 6.43 15.46 -3.97
CA LEU A 191 6.64 15.02 -2.60
C LEU A 191 5.56 13.98 -2.24
N ALA A 192 5.98 12.87 -1.63
CA ALA A 192 5.08 11.84 -1.15
C ALA A 192 5.48 11.34 0.24
N GLY A 193 4.61 11.50 1.22
CA GLY A 193 4.89 11.08 2.60
C GLY A 193 3.98 11.71 3.63
N VAL A 194 4.23 11.40 4.91
CA VAL A 194 3.51 12.00 6.02
C VAL A 194 3.92 13.47 6.16
N PRO A 195 2.99 14.44 6.12
CA PRO A 195 3.31 15.87 6.05
C PRO A 195 4.25 16.36 7.15
N SER A 196 4.05 15.96 8.40
CA SER A 196 4.88 16.38 9.53
C SER A 196 6.35 15.91 9.41
N TRP A 197 6.56 14.67 8.97
CA TRP A 197 7.89 14.12 8.76
C TRP A 197 8.56 14.71 7.51
N MET A 198 7.77 14.96 6.46
CA MET A 198 8.24 15.63 5.25
C MET A 198 8.72 17.05 5.57
N LEU A 199 8.00 17.80 6.39
CA LEU A 199 8.40 19.14 6.82
C LEU A 199 9.75 19.12 7.56
N VAL A 200 9.96 18.16 8.47
CA VAL A 200 11.25 17.99 9.17
C VAL A 200 12.38 17.71 8.19
N LEU A 201 12.16 16.84 7.21
CA LEU A 201 13.14 16.51 6.19
C LEU A 201 13.47 17.73 5.31
N LEU A 202 12.46 18.43 4.81
CA LEU A 202 12.65 19.59 3.94
C LEU A 202 13.42 20.70 4.64
N ASN A 203 13.14 21.01 5.91
CA ASN A 203 13.91 21.97 6.69
C ASN A 203 15.40 21.60 6.77
N LYS A 204 15.70 20.33 7.03
CA LYS A 204 17.10 19.86 7.05
C LYS A 204 17.80 19.93 5.69
N ILE A 205 17.08 19.66 4.60
CA ILE A 205 17.60 19.79 3.22
C ILE A 205 17.95 21.27 2.95
N ILE A 206 17.04 22.20 3.28
CA ILE A 206 17.24 23.65 3.10
C ILE A 206 18.46 24.12 3.92
N GLU A 207 18.50 23.80 5.21
CA GLU A 207 19.65 24.16 6.08
C GLU A 207 20.99 23.64 5.54
N ARG A 208 21.00 22.50 4.87
CA ARG A 208 22.21 21.93 4.26
C ARG A 208 22.54 22.57 2.93
N SER A 209 21.54 22.95 2.13
CA SER A 209 21.74 23.62 0.84
C SER A 209 22.27 25.05 0.98
N ASP A 210 21.80 25.79 1.98
CA ASP A 210 22.24 27.17 2.26
C ASP A 210 23.69 27.24 2.79
N LYS A 211 24.27 26.12 3.16
CA LYS A 211 25.67 26.00 3.60
C LYS A 211 26.64 25.63 2.48
N LYS A 212 26.16 25.47 1.27
CA LYS A 212 26.97 25.27 0.06
C LYS A 212 27.08 26.54 -0.75
#